data_ff8612d61ed59134f893b95cfa66a3bb
#
_entry.id   ff8612d61ed59134f893b95cfa66a3bb
#
_cell.length_a   1.000
_cell.length_b   1.000
_cell.length_c   1.000
_cell.angle_alpha   90.00
_cell.angle_beta   90.00
_cell.angle_gamma   90.00
#
_symmetry.space_group_name_H-M   'P 1'
#
loop_
_entity.id
_entity.type
_entity.pdbx_description
1 polymer ?
#
loop_
_entity_poly.entity_id
_entity_poly.type
_entity_poly.pdbx_seq_one_letter_code
_entity_poly.pdbx_strand_id
1 'polypeptide(L)'
;MIQRTNPSEISEDDYVTFLAPENMIAMKGSVIPSRKFRQTHVGYVIEKSELDVLDNFSIKEPIIITDSSMTKILDEKIKYGATYTYRIRSIVLTEFNAIAVDPDGEMDDQLTSVSVLIASEGIQAIVECDENIPPPPPTD
;
A
#
# COMPACT_ATOMS: atom_id res chain seq x y z
N MET A 1 -6.22 -5.53 -6.96
CA MET A 1 -5.40 -4.44 -6.40
C MET A 1 -5.08 -3.43 -7.49
N ILE A 2 -5.19 -2.16 -7.20
CA ILE A 2 -4.86 -1.11 -8.17
C ILE A 2 -3.35 -0.98 -8.24
N GLN A 3 -2.78 -1.22 -9.43
CA GLN A 3 -1.32 -1.22 -9.65
C GLN A 3 -0.82 0.15 -10.03
N ARG A 4 -0.87 1.10 -9.10
CA ARG A 4 -0.40 2.46 -9.35
C ARG A 4 0.52 2.91 -8.25
N THR A 5 1.68 3.44 -8.63
CA THR A 5 2.66 3.97 -7.68
C THR A 5 2.32 5.39 -7.24
N ASN A 6 1.60 6.13 -8.06
CA ASN A 6 1.12 7.46 -7.74
C ASN A 6 -0.42 7.48 -7.70
N PRO A 7 -1.02 7.52 -6.50
CA PRO A 7 -2.47 7.49 -6.35
C PRO A 7 -3.20 8.66 -7.01
N SER A 8 -2.55 9.81 -7.15
CA SER A 8 -3.15 10.98 -7.81
C SER A 8 -3.35 10.79 -9.31
N GLU A 9 -2.66 9.83 -9.91
CA GLU A 9 -2.75 9.51 -11.34
C GLU A 9 -3.76 8.41 -11.64
N ILE A 10 -4.35 7.80 -10.63
CA ILE A 10 -5.37 6.78 -10.85
C ILE A 10 -6.59 7.46 -11.46
N SER A 11 -6.94 7.04 -12.67
CA SER A 11 -8.10 7.58 -13.35
C SER A 11 -9.39 6.98 -12.82
N GLU A 12 -10.49 7.69 -13.02
CA GLU A 12 -11.82 7.16 -12.69
C GLU A 12 -12.12 5.88 -13.48
N ASP A 13 -11.66 5.80 -14.72
CA ASP A 13 -11.86 4.62 -15.57
C ASP A 13 -11.12 3.41 -15.03
N ASP A 14 -9.89 3.57 -14.55
CA ASP A 14 -9.14 2.48 -13.93
C ASP A 14 -9.81 1.97 -12.67
N TYR A 15 -10.33 2.89 -11.86
CA TYR A 15 -11.04 2.53 -10.64
C TYR A 15 -12.32 1.77 -10.94
N VAL A 16 -13.09 2.24 -11.91
CA VAL A 16 -14.33 1.59 -12.35
C VAL A 16 -14.03 0.20 -12.92
N THR A 17 -12.91 0.05 -13.64
CA THR A 17 -12.49 -1.26 -14.15
C THR A 17 -12.19 -2.24 -13.02
N PHE A 18 -11.55 -1.77 -11.95
CA PHE A 18 -11.23 -2.60 -10.78
C PHE A 18 -12.47 -3.04 -10.02
N LEU A 19 -13.42 -2.12 -9.81
CA LEU A 19 -14.69 -2.37 -9.12
C LEU A 19 -15.85 -2.45 -10.10
N ALA A 20 -15.60 -2.76 -11.37
CA ALA A 20 -16.59 -2.71 -12.42
C ALA A 20 -17.86 -3.48 -12.06
N PRO A 21 -19.04 -2.88 -12.26
CA PRO A 21 -20.30 -3.53 -11.94
C PRO A 21 -20.53 -4.88 -12.63
N GLU A 22 -19.98 -5.07 -13.81
CA GLU A 22 -20.03 -6.34 -14.52
C GLU A 22 -19.28 -7.46 -13.79
N ASN A 23 -18.30 -7.10 -12.96
CA ASN A 23 -17.55 -8.03 -12.12
C ASN A 23 -18.09 -8.12 -10.71
N MET A 24 -19.01 -7.22 -10.36
CA MET A 24 -19.65 -7.15 -9.05
C MET A 24 -21.08 -7.67 -9.17
N ILE A 25 -21.28 -8.90 -8.83
CA ILE A 25 -22.61 -9.44 -8.70
C ILE A 25 -23.25 -8.80 -7.46
N ALA A 26 -24.33 -8.07 -7.63
CA ALA A 26 -25.08 -7.50 -6.52
C ALA A 26 -25.76 -8.63 -5.75
N MET A 27 -25.07 -9.12 -4.73
CA MET A 27 -25.59 -10.15 -3.82
C MET A 27 -26.33 -9.48 -2.66
N LYS A 28 -27.20 -10.23 -2.01
CA LYS A 28 -27.88 -9.77 -0.79
C LYS A 28 -26.87 -9.29 0.24
N GLY A 29 -27.07 -8.09 0.76
CA GLY A 29 -26.18 -7.46 1.72
C GLY A 29 -24.93 -6.81 1.12
N SER A 30 -24.82 -6.78 -0.20
CA SER A 30 -23.71 -6.11 -0.88
C SER A 30 -23.98 -4.63 -1.10
N VAL A 31 -22.95 -3.90 -1.55
CA VAL A 31 -23.04 -2.49 -1.92
C VAL A 31 -22.67 -2.32 -3.37
N ILE A 32 -23.33 -1.35 -4.04
CA ILE A 32 -23.03 -0.97 -5.41
C ILE A 32 -22.33 0.39 -5.36
N PRO A 33 -21.05 0.49 -5.74
CA PRO A 33 -20.33 1.75 -5.68
C PRO A 33 -20.85 2.73 -6.73
N SER A 34 -20.86 4.00 -6.36
CA SER A 34 -21.08 5.09 -7.30
C SER A 34 -19.87 5.24 -8.20
N ARG A 35 -20.04 5.76 -9.42
CA ARG A 35 -18.95 6.11 -10.30
C ARG A 35 -18.14 7.31 -9.84
N LYS A 36 -18.68 8.10 -8.91
CA LYS A 36 -17.98 9.25 -8.33
C LYS A 36 -17.30 8.84 -7.06
N PHE A 37 -16.01 9.10 -6.98
CA PHE A 37 -15.20 8.79 -5.81
C PHE A 37 -14.14 9.88 -5.60
N ARG A 38 -13.66 9.95 -4.39
CA ARG A 38 -12.56 10.83 -4.02
C ARG A 38 -11.42 9.97 -3.49
N GLN A 39 -10.21 10.28 -3.93
CA GLN A 39 -9.01 9.61 -3.48
C GLN A 39 -8.06 10.61 -2.82
N THR A 40 -7.50 10.20 -1.70
CA THR A 40 -6.52 10.97 -0.95
C THR A 40 -5.34 10.08 -0.62
N HIS A 41 -4.14 10.49 -1.00
CA HIS A 41 -2.92 9.82 -0.59
C HIS A 41 -2.65 10.12 0.88
N VAL A 42 -2.69 9.10 1.73
CA VAL A 42 -2.57 9.28 3.18
C VAL A 42 -1.22 8.90 3.74
N GLY A 43 -0.44 8.12 3.01
CA GLY A 43 0.89 7.73 3.47
C GLY A 43 1.44 6.51 2.76
N TYR A 44 2.35 5.82 3.45
CA TYR A 44 3.05 4.66 2.91
C TYR A 44 3.14 3.55 3.95
N VAL A 45 3.23 2.33 3.46
CA VAL A 45 3.65 1.17 4.25
C VAL A 45 4.92 0.61 3.63
N ILE A 46 5.94 0.42 4.45
CA ILE A 46 7.20 -0.19 4.04
C ILE A 46 7.27 -1.56 4.69
N GLU A 47 7.13 -2.59 3.89
CA GLU A 47 7.33 -3.97 4.30
C GLU A 47 8.82 -4.27 4.24
N LYS A 48 9.36 -4.92 5.26
CA LYS A 48 10.78 -5.22 5.40
C LYS A 48 10.98 -6.69 5.70
N SER A 49 11.91 -7.30 5.01
CA SER A 49 12.40 -8.64 5.33
C SER A 49 13.93 -8.63 5.44
N GLU A 50 14.46 -9.54 6.21
CA GLU A 50 15.89 -9.66 6.48
C GLU A 50 16.36 -11.08 6.16
N LEU A 51 17.46 -11.18 5.45
CA LEU A 51 18.23 -12.38 5.30
C LEU A 51 19.57 -12.15 6.01
N ASP A 52 19.79 -12.82 7.13
CA ASP A 52 21.00 -12.60 7.93
C ASP A 52 22.23 -13.33 7.37
N VAL A 53 23.37 -13.16 8.00
CA VAL A 53 24.64 -13.78 7.58
C VAL A 53 24.62 -15.31 7.63
N LEU A 54 23.69 -15.90 8.39
CA LEU A 54 23.50 -17.34 8.53
C LEU A 54 22.39 -17.86 7.61
N ASP A 55 21.96 -17.06 6.65
CA ASP A 55 20.86 -17.36 5.72
C ASP A 55 19.51 -17.58 6.41
N ASN A 56 19.30 -17.01 7.59
CA ASN A 56 17.99 -17.01 8.26
C ASN A 56 17.14 -15.87 7.73
N PHE A 57 16.00 -16.22 7.16
CA PHE A 57 15.02 -15.27 6.65
C PHE A 57 14.01 -14.91 7.74
N SER A 58 13.72 -13.63 7.87
CA SER A 58 12.70 -13.14 8.78
C SER A 58 11.94 -11.95 8.20
N ILE A 59 10.63 -11.92 8.46
CA ILE A 59 9.81 -10.76 8.13
C ILE A 59 9.83 -9.83 9.34
N LYS A 60 10.16 -8.58 9.10
CA LYS A 60 10.23 -7.56 10.14
C LYS A 60 8.91 -6.82 10.26
N GLU A 61 8.76 -6.10 11.35
CA GLU A 61 7.60 -5.24 11.56
C GLU A 61 7.57 -4.15 10.47
N PRO A 62 6.41 -3.94 9.81
CA PRO A 62 6.32 -2.92 8.78
C PRO A 62 6.43 -1.52 9.36
N ILE A 63 6.98 -0.61 8.56
CA ILE A 63 7.07 0.80 8.91
C ILE A 63 5.88 1.51 8.29
N ILE A 64 5.07 2.14 9.12
CA ILE A 64 3.88 2.88 8.68
C ILE A 64 4.17 4.36 8.72
N ILE A 65 4.00 5.03 7.60
CA ILE A 65 4.21 6.47 7.45
C ILE A 65 2.86 7.11 7.17
N THR A 66 2.42 7.96 8.08
CA THR A 66 1.13 8.65 7.97
C THR A 66 1.24 10.04 7.34
N ASP A 67 2.45 10.47 7.03
CA ASP A 67 2.71 11.74 6.34
C ASP A 67 2.95 11.48 4.86
N SER A 68 1.98 11.85 4.03
CA SER A 68 2.04 11.66 2.59
C SER A 68 3.11 12.52 1.90
N SER A 69 3.61 13.55 2.56
CA SER A 69 4.66 14.43 2.04
C SER A 69 6.07 13.92 2.32
N MET A 70 6.21 12.90 3.13
CA MET A 70 7.51 12.34 3.49
C MET A 70 8.16 11.66 2.28
N THR A 71 9.38 12.07 1.96
CA THR A 71 10.16 11.54 0.83
C THR A 71 11.38 10.75 1.25
N LYS A 72 11.73 10.80 2.54
CA LYS A 72 12.90 10.12 3.09
C LYS A 72 12.58 9.53 4.44
N ILE A 73 13.11 8.35 4.68
CA ILE A 73 13.02 7.67 5.97
C ILE A 73 14.36 7.04 6.27
N LEU A 74 14.74 7.04 7.53
CA LEU A 74 15.95 6.39 8.02
C LEU A 74 15.55 5.12 8.76
N ASP A 75 16.10 3.99 8.33
CA ASP A 75 15.95 2.73 9.04
C ASP A 75 17.27 2.43 9.77
N GLU A 76 17.22 2.54 11.08
CA GLU A 76 18.37 2.28 11.95
C GLU A 76 18.45 0.84 12.43
N LYS A 77 17.41 0.05 12.17
CA LYS A 77 17.35 -1.36 12.62
C LYS A 77 17.94 -2.30 11.58
N ILE A 78 19.20 -2.11 11.29
CA ILE A 78 19.93 -2.93 10.33
C ILE A 78 21.13 -3.59 10.98
N LYS A 79 21.53 -4.74 10.43
CA LYS A 79 22.71 -5.51 10.87
C LYS A 79 23.69 -5.63 9.73
N TYR A 80 24.96 -5.56 10.05
CA TYR A 80 26.02 -5.79 9.06
C TYR A 80 25.97 -7.22 8.52
N GLY A 81 26.25 -7.33 7.24
CA GLY A 81 26.25 -8.62 6.54
C GLY A 81 24.87 -9.16 6.19
N ALA A 82 23.82 -8.49 6.61
CA ALA A 82 22.45 -8.87 6.28
C ALA A 82 22.00 -8.24 4.97
N THR A 83 21.10 -8.91 4.30
CA THR A 83 20.41 -8.39 3.10
C THR A 83 18.98 -8.07 3.45
N TYR A 84 18.55 -6.87 3.13
CA TYR A 84 17.20 -6.40 3.39
C TYR A 84 16.42 -6.21 2.10
N THR A 85 15.20 -6.66 2.12
CA THR A 85 14.24 -6.38 1.03
C THR A 85 13.18 -5.46 1.56
N TYR A 86 13.03 -4.31 0.91
CA TYR A 86 12.02 -3.32 1.25
C TYR A 86 10.99 -3.26 0.13
N ARG A 87 9.72 -3.27 0.51
CA ARG A 87 8.63 -3.04 -0.42
C ARG A 87 7.83 -1.84 0.05
N ILE A 88 7.84 -0.78 -0.75
CA ILE A 88 7.17 0.47 -0.43
C ILE A 88 5.83 0.50 -1.15
N ARG A 89 4.76 0.62 -0.39
CA ARG A 89 3.39 0.71 -0.91
C ARG A 89 2.79 2.05 -0.55
N SER A 90 2.19 2.72 -1.52
CA SER A 90 1.37 3.91 -1.26
C SER A 90 0.02 3.50 -0.71
N ILE A 91 -0.46 4.23 0.28
CA ILE A 91 -1.79 4.02 0.87
C ILE A 91 -2.69 5.15 0.45
N VAL A 92 -3.81 4.81 -0.14
CA VAL A 92 -4.82 5.75 -0.63
C VAL A 92 -6.13 5.51 0.08
N LEU A 93 -6.71 6.57 0.63
CA LEU A 93 -8.06 6.54 1.13
C LEU A 93 -9.01 6.85 -0.05
N THR A 94 -9.85 5.90 -0.36
CA THR A 94 -10.87 6.04 -1.41
C THR A 94 -12.23 6.15 -0.75
N GLU A 95 -12.93 7.23 -1.04
CA GLU A 95 -14.26 7.51 -0.49
C GLU A 95 -15.25 7.60 -1.63
N PHE A 96 -16.33 6.90 -1.52
CA PHE A 96 -17.40 6.89 -2.51
C PHE A 96 -18.75 6.69 -1.84
N ASN A 97 -19.82 7.02 -2.58
CA ASN A 97 -21.17 6.70 -2.17
C ASN A 97 -21.59 5.38 -2.81
N ALA A 98 -22.34 4.61 -2.09
CA ALA A 98 -22.84 3.32 -2.55
C ALA A 98 -24.32 3.17 -2.22
N ILE A 99 -25.02 2.39 -3.03
CA ILE A 99 -26.39 1.98 -2.77
C ILE A 99 -26.33 0.63 -2.05
N ALA A 100 -26.90 0.57 -0.87
CA ALA A 100 -26.98 -0.70 -0.14
C ALA A 100 -28.06 -1.59 -0.76
N VAL A 101 -27.74 -2.87 -0.89
CA VAL A 101 -28.70 -3.91 -1.28
C VAL A 101 -29.05 -4.69 -0.03
N ASP A 102 -30.30 -4.63 0.40
CA ASP A 102 -30.71 -5.30 1.62
C ASP A 102 -30.73 -6.84 1.45
N PRO A 103 -30.89 -7.61 2.54
CA PRO A 103 -30.93 -9.07 2.46
C PRO A 103 -32.06 -9.64 1.59
N ASP A 104 -33.10 -8.89 1.35
CA ASP A 104 -34.21 -9.30 0.49
C ASP A 104 -33.97 -9.00 -0.99
N GLY A 105 -32.83 -8.36 -1.32
CA GLY A 105 -32.43 -8.01 -2.67
C GLY A 105 -33.01 -6.70 -3.17
N GLU A 106 -33.65 -5.93 -2.30
CA GLU A 106 -34.16 -4.59 -2.61
C GLU A 106 -33.02 -3.57 -2.44
N MET A 107 -32.99 -2.59 -3.35
CA MET A 107 -32.05 -1.48 -3.24
C MET A 107 -32.60 -0.43 -2.29
N ASP A 108 -31.78 0.01 -1.36
CA ASP A 108 -32.06 1.16 -0.53
C ASP A 108 -31.92 2.44 -1.39
N ASP A 109 -32.89 3.31 -1.34
CA ASP A 109 -32.86 4.60 -2.04
C ASP A 109 -31.85 5.58 -1.44
N GLN A 110 -31.28 5.26 -0.27
CA GLN A 110 -30.32 6.11 0.41
C GLN A 110 -28.90 5.72 0.03
N LEU A 111 -28.10 6.74 -0.35
CA LEU A 111 -26.66 6.57 -0.57
C LEU A 111 -25.94 6.43 0.77
N THR A 112 -25.13 5.39 0.88
CA THR A 112 -24.25 5.17 2.02
C THR A 112 -22.84 5.60 1.66
N SER A 113 -22.20 6.35 2.55
CA SER A 113 -20.80 6.73 2.38
C SER A 113 -19.90 5.56 2.77
N VAL A 114 -18.97 5.21 1.90
CA VAL A 114 -18.01 4.12 2.09
C VAL A 114 -16.60 4.66 1.96
N SER A 115 -15.73 4.24 2.87
CA SER A 115 -14.31 4.58 2.85
C SER A 115 -13.49 3.30 2.85
N VAL A 116 -12.52 3.22 1.95
CA VAL A 116 -11.65 2.06 1.79
C VAL A 116 -10.20 2.52 1.71
N LEU A 117 -9.31 1.85 2.44
CA LEU A 117 -7.87 2.03 2.29
C LEU A 117 -7.35 1.03 1.26
N ILE A 118 -6.67 1.55 0.26
CA ILE A 118 -6.11 0.74 -0.83
C ILE A 118 -4.60 0.90 -0.83
N ALA A 119 -3.90 -0.22 -0.82
CA ALA A 119 -2.44 -0.25 -0.94
C ALA A 119 -2.04 -0.56 -2.38
N SER A 120 -1.05 0.17 -2.91
CA SER A 120 -0.46 -0.14 -4.21
C SER A 120 0.31 -1.47 -4.17
N GLU A 121 0.68 -2.01 -5.31
CA GLU A 121 1.58 -3.17 -5.36
C GLU A 121 2.95 -2.87 -4.76
N GLY A 122 3.42 -1.66 -4.92
CA GLY A 122 4.65 -1.20 -4.35
C GLY A 122 5.87 -1.39 -5.24
N ILE A 123 6.92 -0.71 -4.84
CA ILE A 123 8.24 -0.80 -5.43
C ILE A 123 9.13 -1.57 -4.48
N GLN A 124 9.88 -2.52 -5.01
CA GLN A 124 10.78 -3.35 -4.22
C GLN A 124 12.21 -2.90 -4.42
N ALA A 125 12.97 -2.83 -3.33
CA ALA A 125 14.39 -2.57 -3.33
C ALA A 125 15.10 -3.61 -2.45
N ILE A 126 16.25 -4.09 -2.92
CA ILE A 126 17.10 -5.02 -2.19
C ILE A 126 18.38 -4.26 -1.81
N VAL A 127 18.71 -4.28 -0.54
CA VAL A 127 19.87 -3.58 0.01
C VAL A 127 20.73 -4.56 0.77
N GLU A 128 21.99 -4.67 0.37
CA GLU A 128 22.99 -5.41 1.12
C GLU A 128 23.68 -4.45 2.09
N CYS A 129 23.69 -4.83 3.35
CA CYS A 129 24.32 -4.04 4.39
C CYS A 129 25.74 -4.54 4.61
N ASP A 130 26.66 -4.09 3.77
CA ASP A 130 28.06 -4.43 3.90
C ASP A 130 28.72 -3.63 5.02
N GLU A 131 29.64 -4.30 5.70
CA GLU A 131 30.49 -3.64 6.66
C GLU A 131 31.52 -2.80 5.91
N ASN A 132 31.13 -1.60 5.56
CA ASN A 132 32.01 -0.67 4.91
C ASN A 132 32.90 -0.04 5.97
N ILE A 133 33.88 -0.83 6.42
CA ILE A 133 34.90 -0.29 7.31
C ILE A 133 35.71 0.71 6.47
N PRO A 134 35.73 1.98 6.83
CA PRO A 134 36.57 2.91 6.13
C PRO A 134 38.02 2.40 6.19
N PRO A 135 38.83 2.55 5.13
CA PRO A 135 40.21 2.11 5.15
C PRO A 135 40.88 2.71 6.37
N PRO A 136 41.74 1.95 7.08
CA PRO A 136 42.41 2.48 8.26
C PRO A 136 43.15 3.74 7.87
N PRO A 137 43.18 4.74 8.77
CA PRO A 137 43.93 5.96 8.49
C PRO A 137 45.38 5.62 8.18
N PRO A 138 46.01 6.34 7.24
CA PRO A 138 47.40 6.07 6.92
C PRO A 138 48.25 6.17 8.18
N THR A 139 48.99 5.12 8.44
CA THR A 139 49.97 5.12 9.53
C THR A 139 51.24 5.79 9.05
N ASP A 140 51.58 6.82 9.72
CA ASP A 140 52.90 7.47 9.51
C ASP A 140 54.03 6.63 10.05
#